data_c51f3ab34a41a06f324400ce7ae47017
#
_entry.id   c51f3ab34a41a06f324400ce7ae47017
#
_cell.length_a   1.000
_cell.length_b   1.000
_cell.length_c   1.000
_cell.angle_alpha   90.00
_cell.angle_beta   90.00
_cell.angle_gamma   90.00
#
_symmetry.space_group_name_H-M   'P 1'
#
loop_
_entity.id
_entity.type
_entity.pdbx_description
1 polymer ?
#
loop_
_entity_poly.entity_id
_entity_poly.type
_entity_poly.pdbx_seq_one_letter_code
_entity_poly.pdbx_strand_id
1 'polypeptide(L)'
;MPAVEWKYDGFRVQCHKSGNTIKIFSRRMEDVTSQFPDIVQMIKENVKSKDCIIEGEALAIGRDGKPSPFQVLSRRIQRKYDIEKMVKGIPVQVNLFDLLYSNGENYMHKPFKERWNNLKQVIKETKRFRLADHIETKDFAEANRFYKKALAAAQEGVIVKNLDAHYQPGKRVGYWLKVKEI
;
A
#
# COMPACT_ATOMS: atom_id res chain seq x y z
N MET A 1 4.61 -18.65 11.10
CA MET A 1 3.65 -18.78 9.97
C MET A 1 3.92 -17.62 9.03
N PRO A 2 4.05 -17.81 7.71
CA PRO A 2 4.23 -16.68 6.79
C PRO A 2 2.91 -15.98 6.48
N ALA A 3 3.00 -14.68 6.20
CA ALA A 3 1.93 -13.94 5.55
C ALA A 3 2.18 -13.94 4.04
N VAL A 4 1.10 -14.01 3.26
CA VAL A 4 1.12 -13.91 1.79
C VAL A 4 0.23 -12.74 1.40
N GLU A 5 0.79 -11.78 0.70
CA GLU A 5 0.09 -10.59 0.23
C GLU A 5 0.17 -10.46 -1.29
N TRP A 6 -0.82 -9.85 -1.90
CA TRP A 6 -0.75 -9.55 -3.33
C TRP A 6 0.38 -8.55 -3.61
N LYS A 7 1.15 -8.84 -4.65
CA LYS A 7 2.14 -7.94 -5.20
C LYS A 7 1.50 -7.09 -6.29
N TYR A 8 1.10 -5.91 -5.89
CA TYR A 8 0.43 -4.97 -6.79
C TYR A 8 1.40 -4.39 -7.82
N ASP A 9 0.91 -4.16 -9.04
CA ASP A 9 1.62 -3.39 -10.07
C ASP A 9 1.27 -1.91 -9.96
N GLY A 10 1.88 -1.24 -9.01
CA GLY A 10 1.53 0.13 -8.64
C GLY A 10 2.71 1.01 -8.24
N PHE A 11 2.38 2.05 -7.51
CA PHE A 11 3.31 3.04 -7.00
C PHE A 11 3.32 3.01 -5.47
N ARG A 12 4.45 2.64 -4.88
CA ARG A 12 4.61 2.62 -3.43
C ARG A 12 4.53 4.02 -2.86
N VAL A 13 3.67 4.21 -1.89
CA VAL A 13 3.49 5.45 -1.14
C VAL A 13 3.76 5.23 0.33
N GLN A 14 4.49 6.17 0.94
CA GLN A 14 4.62 6.29 2.38
C GLN A 14 3.88 7.55 2.81
N CYS A 15 2.84 7.38 3.61
CA CYS A 15 1.94 8.46 3.99
C CYS A 15 2.20 8.85 5.44
N HIS A 16 2.50 10.12 5.66
CA HIS A 16 2.71 10.73 6.97
C HIS A 16 1.52 11.61 7.30
N LYS A 17 0.89 11.37 8.43
CA LYS A 17 -0.19 12.19 8.99
C LYS A 17 0.26 12.78 10.32
N SER A 18 0.07 14.07 10.49
CA SER A 18 0.17 14.75 11.79
C SER A 18 -1.00 15.73 11.91
N GLY A 19 -1.96 15.37 12.72
CA GLY A 19 -3.24 16.08 12.79
C GLY A 19 -3.92 16.17 11.42
N ASN A 20 -4.08 17.37 10.90
CA ASN A 20 -4.65 17.64 9.58
C ASN A 20 -3.60 17.74 8.44
N THR A 21 -2.32 17.72 8.79
CA THR A 21 -1.22 17.78 7.82
C THR A 21 -0.92 16.39 7.30
N ILE A 22 -0.97 16.23 5.98
CA ILE A 22 -0.66 14.98 5.30
C ILE A 22 0.51 15.23 4.35
N LYS A 23 1.49 14.33 4.37
CA LYS A 23 2.58 14.26 3.39
C LYS A 23 2.64 12.86 2.80
N ILE A 24 2.87 12.79 1.49
CA ILE A 24 2.98 11.53 0.76
C ILE A 24 4.34 11.50 0.07
N PHE A 25 5.09 10.44 0.32
CA PHE A 25 6.41 10.23 -0.23
C PHE A 25 6.47 9.01 -1.14
N SER A 26 7.24 9.12 -2.21
CA SER A 26 7.57 8.02 -3.10
C SER A 26 8.54 7.02 -2.42
N ARG A 27 8.82 5.89 -3.09
CA ARG A 27 9.86 4.95 -2.65
C ARG A 27 11.25 5.60 -2.50
N ARG A 28 11.52 6.68 -3.24
CA ARG A 28 12.77 7.44 -3.17
C ARG A 28 12.71 8.60 -2.20
N MET A 29 11.66 8.68 -1.39
CA MET A 29 11.39 9.78 -0.44
C MET A 29 11.22 11.14 -1.10
N GLU A 30 10.76 11.18 -2.35
CA GLU A 30 10.34 12.41 -3.02
C GLU A 30 8.93 12.80 -2.55
N ASP A 31 8.71 14.07 -2.21
CA ASP A 31 7.38 14.57 -1.83
C ASP A 31 6.49 14.64 -3.08
N VAL A 32 5.48 13.76 -3.11
CA VAL A 32 4.49 13.65 -4.18
C VAL A 32 3.09 14.06 -3.72
N THR A 33 2.99 14.76 -2.61
CA THR A 33 1.70 15.12 -1.98
C THR A 33 0.80 15.88 -2.94
N SER A 34 1.35 16.83 -3.71
CA SER A 34 0.57 17.67 -4.64
C SER A 34 -0.04 16.87 -5.81
N GLN A 35 0.56 15.76 -6.20
CA GLN A 35 0.06 14.89 -7.26
C GLN A 35 -1.12 13.99 -6.82
N PHE A 36 -1.30 13.84 -5.49
CA PHE A 36 -2.27 12.91 -4.91
C PHE A 36 -3.23 13.56 -3.88
N PRO A 37 -3.92 14.67 -4.24
CA PRO A 37 -4.86 15.32 -3.30
C PRO A 37 -6.03 14.40 -2.90
N ASP A 38 -6.41 13.46 -3.73
CA ASP A 38 -7.40 12.42 -3.43
C ASP A 38 -6.90 11.44 -2.34
N ILE A 39 -5.62 11.00 -2.39
CA ILE A 39 -5.05 10.17 -1.32
C ILE A 39 -4.96 10.98 -0.02
N VAL A 40 -4.58 12.27 -0.08
CA VAL A 40 -4.60 13.16 1.08
C VAL A 40 -5.98 13.17 1.73
N GLN A 41 -7.04 13.30 0.94
CA GLN A 41 -8.42 13.29 1.45
C GLN A 41 -8.81 11.93 2.02
N MET A 42 -8.46 10.83 1.35
CA MET A 42 -8.69 9.47 1.85
C MET A 42 -8.06 9.26 3.23
N ILE A 43 -6.83 9.73 3.44
CA ILE A 43 -6.12 9.61 4.72
C ILE A 43 -6.82 10.43 5.80
N LYS A 44 -7.22 11.68 5.51
CA LYS A 44 -7.94 12.53 6.46
C LYS A 44 -9.24 11.89 6.96
N GLU A 45 -9.98 11.27 6.05
CA GLU A 45 -11.30 10.70 6.34
C GLU A 45 -11.24 9.29 6.97
N ASN A 46 -10.19 8.51 6.67
CA ASN A 46 -10.21 7.08 6.93
C ASN A 46 -9.07 6.58 7.83
N VAL A 47 -8.18 7.45 8.29
CA VAL A 47 -7.13 7.11 9.27
C VAL A 47 -7.50 7.65 10.63
N LYS A 48 -7.79 6.77 11.59
CA LYS A 48 -8.25 7.09 12.95
C LYS A 48 -7.17 7.72 13.83
N SER A 49 -5.89 7.33 13.63
CA SER A 49 -4.77 7.90 14.39
C SER A 49 -4.62 9.38 14.10
N LYS A 50 -4.32 10.17 15.14
CA LYS A 50 -3.98 11.58 15.00
C LYS A 50 -2.67 11.76 14.25
N ASP A 51 -1.67 10.99 14.64
CA ASP A 51 -0.34 10.99 14.04
C ASP A 51 0.03 9.57 13.60
N CYS A 52 0.45 9.36 12.34
CA CYS A 52 0.87 8.05 11.88
C CYS A 52 1.76 8.10 10.63
N ILE A 53 2.51 7.02 10.43
CA ILE A 53 3.22 6.70 9.18
C ILE A 53 2.74 5.33 8.72
N ILE A 54 2.11 5.29 7.55
CA ILE A 54 1.60 4.07 6.93
C ILE A 54 2.17 3.92 5.53
N GLU A 55 2.28 2.68 5.07
CA GLU A 55 2.75 2.36 3.72
C GLU A 55 1.71 1.55 2.96
N GLY A 56 1.65 1.80 1.66
CA GLY A 56 0.77 1.11 0.75
C GLY A 56 1.22 1.19 -0.69
N GLU A 57 0.44 0.56 -1.56
CA GLU A 57 0.60 0.64 -3.00
C GLU A 57 -0.60 1.36 -3.62
N ALA A 58 -0.34 2.45 -4.34
CA ALA A 58 -1.35 3.17 -5.11
C ALA A 58 -1.47 2.58 -6.51
N LEU A 59 -2.69 2.27 -6.93
CA LEU A 59 -3.03 1.74 -8.25
C LEU A 59 -3.90 2.73 -9.00
N ALA A 60 -3.66 2.93 -10.30
CA ALA A 60 -4.65 3.57 -11.16
C ALA A 60 -5.84 2.64 -11.36
N ILE A 61 -7.05 3.20 -11.36
CA ILE A 61 -8.29 2.46 -11.58
C ILE A 61 -8.93 2.91 -12.89
N GLY A 62 -9.22 1.95 -13.75
CA GLY A 62 -9.91 2.17 -15.02
C GLY A 62 -11.39 2.51 -14.84
N ARG A 63 -12.05 2.89 -15.92
CA ARG A 63 -13.50 3.20 -15.95
C ARG A 63 -14.36 1.99 -15.60
N ASP A 64 -13.85 0.79 -15.84
CA ASP A 64 -14.48 -0.50 -15.48
C ASP A 64 -14.30 -0.86 -13.99
N GLY A 65 -13.61 -0.01 -13.23
CA GLY A 65 -13.31 -0.23 -11.81
C GLY A 65 -12.16 -1.20 -11.54
N LYS A 66 -11.46 -1.67 -12.58
CA LYS A 66 -10.31 -2.58 -12.45
C LYS A 66 -8.99 -1.82 -12.39
N PRO A 67 -7.95 -2.41 -11.80
CA PRO A 67 -6.61 -1.85 -11.85
C PRO A 67 -6.12 -1.67 -13.29
N SER A 68 -5.50 -0.52 -13.54
CA SER A 68 -4.82 -0.22 -14.80
C SER A 68 -3.31 -0.43 -14.64
N PRO A 69 -2.55 -0.71 -15.70
CA PRO A 69 -1.10 -0.84 -15.65
C PRO A 69 -0.42 0.39 -15.03
N PHE A 70 0.72 0.18 -14.38
CA PHE A 70 1.50 1.26 -13.72
C PHE A 70 1.78 2.45 -14.63
N GLN A 71 1.97 2.22 -15.95
CA GLN A 71 2.22 3.28 -16.93
C GLN A 71 1.12 4.34 -16.97
N VAL A 72 -0.13 3.97 -16.64
CA VAL A 72 -1.23 4.93 -16.53
C VAL A 72 -1.01 5.86 -15.34
N LEU A 73 -0.63 5.30 -14.19
CA LEU A 73 -0.36 6.06 -12.97
C LEU A 73 0.89 6.93 -13.10
N SER A 74 1.93 6.47 -13.82
CA SER A 74 3.17 7.22 -14.03
C SER A 74 2.95 8.57 -14.68
N ARG A 75 1.95 8.69 -15.55
CA ARG A 75 1.55 9.97 -16.18
C ARG A 75 1.09 10.98 -15.14
N ARG A 76 0.42 10.53 -14.09
CA ARG A 76 -0.05 11.39 -13.00
C ARG A 76 1.11 11.82 -12.09
N ILE A 77 2.01 10.90 -11.77
CA ILE A 77 3.18 11.16 -10.92
C ILE A 77 4.09 12.24 -11.51
N GLN A 78 4.28 12.23 -12.83
CA GLN A 78 5.14 13.16 -13.54
C GLN A 78 4.52 14.56 -13.76
N ARG A 79 3.22 14.73 -13.51
CA ARG A 79 2.52 15.99 -13.75
C ARG A 79 2.73 16.98 -12.61
N LYS A 80 3.06 18.21 -12.97
CA LYS A 80 3.13 19.35 -12.03
C LYS A 80 1.96 20.31 -12.17
N TYR A 81 1.18 20.20 -13.28
CA TYR A 81 0.07 21.08 -13.62
C TYR A 81 -1.18 20.24 -13.92
N ASP A 82 -2.35 20.88 -13.92
CA ASP A 82 -3.66 20.24 -14.21
C ASP A 82 -3.99 19.03 -13.31
N ILE A 83 -3.58 19.08 -12.05
CA ILE A 83 -3.73 17.95 -11.10
C ILE A 83 -5.19 17.53 -10.96
N GLU A 84 -6.14 18.45 -10.85
CA GLU A 84 -7.57 18.13 -10.73
C GLU A 84 -8.09 17.32 -11.92
N LYS A 85 -7.66 17.69 -13.14
CA LYS A 85 -8.01 16.95 -14.35
C LYS A 85 -7.42 15.54 -14.32
N MET A 86 -6.20 15.40 -13.82
CA MET A 86 -5.53 14.10 -13.68
C MET A 86 -6.20 13.23 -12.61
N VAL A 87 -6.63 13.80 -11.48
CA VAL A 87 -7.38 13.08 -10.43
C VAL A 87 -8.68 12.49 -10.99
N LYS A 88 -9.43 13.27 -11.77
CA LYS A 88 -10.67 12.81 -12.42
C LYS A 88 -10.42 11.78 -13.52
N GLY A 89 -9.35 11.96 -14.30
CA GLY A 89 -9.02 11.09 -15.44
C GLY A 89 -8.32 9.79 -15.05
N ILE A 90 -7.56 9.80 -13.94
CA ILE A 90 -6.79 8.66 -13.42
C ILE A 90 -7.08 8.52 -11.93
N PRO A 91 -8.27 8.05 -11.54
CA PRO A 91 -8.59 7.81 -10.14
C PRO A 91 -7.69 6.70 -9.58
N VAL A 92 -7.40 6.77 -8.27
CA VAL A 92 -6.52 5.81 -7.60
C VAL A 92 -7.25 5.02 -6.53
N GLN A 93 -6.71 3.83 -6.26
CA GLN A 93 -6.98 2.99 -5.09
C GLN A 93 -5.67 2.81 -4.33
N VAL A 94 -5.71 2.85 -3.01
CA VAL A 94 -4.55 2.57 -2.14
C VAL A 94 -4.80 1.29 -1.38
N ASN A 95 -3.84 0.37 -1.46
CA ASN A 95 -3.82 -0.89 -0.72
C ASN A 95 -2.72 -0.81 0.34
N LEU A 96 -3.10 -0.69 1.59
CA LEU A 96 -2.21 -0.46 2.72
C LEU A 96 -1.67 -1.79 3.25
N PHE A 97 -0.36 -1.87 3.50
CA PHE A 97 0.29 -3.10 3.92
C PHE A 97 1.20 -2.99 5.14
N ASP A 98 1.53 -1.78 5.63
CA ASP A 98 2.38 -1.62 6.81
C ASP A 98 2.06 -0.36 7.62
N LEU A 99 2.33 -0.42 8.93
CA LEU A 99 2.26 0.69 9.88
C LEU A 99 3.61 0.84 10.58
N LEU A 100 4.23 2.01 10.45
CA LEU A 100 5.56 2.27 10.99
C LEU A 100 5.55 3.10 12.28
N TYR A 101 4.54 3.95 12.44
CA TYR A 101 4.39 4.84 13.58
C TYR A 101 2.90 5.15 13.82
N SER A 102 2.48 5.24 15.07
CA SER A 102 1.12 5.69 15.42
C SER A 102 1.09 6.31 16.82
N ASN A 103 0.59 7.55 16.91
CA ASN A 103 0.31 8.26 18.17
C ASN A 103 1.42 8.16 19.24
N GLY A 104 2.68 8.38 18.84
CA GLY A 104 3.84 8.37 19.74
C GLY A 104 4.59 7.04 19.78
N GLU A 105 4.03 5.95 19.26
CA GLU A 105 4.68 4.63 19.27
C GLU A 105 5.38 4.34 17.93
N ASN A 106 6.65 3.93 18.01
CA ASN A 106 7.45 3.48 16.87
C ASN A 106 7.28 1.97 16.67
N TYR A 107 6.64 1.57 15.56
CA TYR A 107 6.39 0.18 15.22
C TYR A 107 7.48 -0.49 14.38
N MET A 108 8.50 0.23 13.92
CA MET A 108 9.54 -0.35 13.06
C MET A 108 10.30 -1.51 13.72
N HIS A 109 10.43 -1.48 15.05
CA HIS A 109 11.07 -2.53 15.84
C HIS A 109 10.13 -3.67 16.25
N LYS A 110 8.85 -3.56 15.90
CA LYS A 110 7.86 -4.59 16.20
C LYS A 110 7.81 -5.63 15.08
N PRO A 111 7.41 -6.88 15.38
CA PRO A 111 7.16 -7.91 14.38
C PRO A 111 6.10 -7.46 13.37
N PHE A 112 6.19 -7.94 12.13
CA PHE A 112 5.22 -7.60 11.07
C PHE A 112 3.78 -7.94 11.49
N LYS A 113 3.56 -9.05 12.18
CA LYS A 113 2.24 -9.44 12.71
C LYS A 113 1.62 -8.34 13.57
N GLU A 114 2.41 -7.73 14.45
CA GLU A 114 1.94 -6.65 15.33
C GLU A 114 1.65 -5.38 14.53
N ARG A 115 2.53 -5.01 13.58
CA ARG A 115 2.32 -3.86 12.69
C ARG A 115 1.06 -4.01 11.85
N TRP A 116 0.83 -5.19 11.27
CA TRP A 116 -0.37 -5.51 10.51
C TRP A 116 -1.65 -5.44 11.35
N ASN A 117 -1.63 -6.00 12.57
CA ASN A 117 -2.78 -5.95 13.47
C ASN A 117 -3.14 -4.53 13.87
N ASN A 118 -2.15 -3.68 14.14
CA ASN A 118 -2.37 -2.26 14.45
C ASN A 118 -2.84 -1.48 13.22
N LEU A 119 -2.31 -1.76 12.04
CA LEU A 119 -2.80 -1.16 10.79
C LEU A 119 -4.30 -1.41 10.60
N LYS A 120 -4.77 -2.64 10.80
CA LYS A 120 -6.21 -2.99 10.74
C LYS A 120 -7.08 -2.17 11.69
N GLN A 121 -6.55 -1.81 12.85
CA GLN A 121 -7.30 -1.04 13.86
C GLN A 121 -7.40 0.45 13.51
N VAL A 122 -6.36 1.02 12.88
CA VAL A 122 -6.30 2.46 12.59
C VAL A 122 -6.95 2.83 11.25
N ILE A 123 -7.19 1.87 10.36
CA ILE A 123 -7.77 2.11 9.03
C ILE A 123 -9.27 1.84 9.06
N LYS A 124 -10.06 2.79 8.52
CA LYS A 124 -11.44 2.58 8.09
C LYS A 124 -11.43 2.28 6.59
N GLU A 125 -11.72 1.03 6.23
CA GLU A 125 -11.70 0.63 4.83
C GLU A 125 -12.84 1.25 4.01
N THR A 126 -12.50 1.63 2.78
CA THR A 126 -13.44 2.03 1.74
C THR A 126 -13.11 1.28 0.45
N LYS A 127 -13.93 1.45 -0.62
CA LYS A 127 -13.65 0.82 -1.91
C LYS A 127 -12.28 1.17 -2.49
N ARG A 128 -11.76 2.40 -2.21
CA ARG A 128 -10.51 2.91 -2.79
C ARG A 128 -9.38 3.13 -1.78
N PHE A 129 -9.66 2.96 -0.49
CA PHE A 129 -8.65 3.06 0.57
C PHE A 129 -8.84 1.86 1.48
N ARG A 130 -8.03 0.83 1.26
CA ARG A 130 -8.24 -0.48 1.85
C ARG A 130 -6.94 -1.13 2.27
N LEU A 131 -7.05 -2.18 3.06
CA LEU A 131 -5.93 -3.05 3.39
C LEU A 131 -5.53 -3.88 2.16
N ALA A 132 -4.25 -4.23 2.08
CA ALA A 132 -3.76 -5.16 1.07
C ALA A 132 -4.45 -6.53 1.23
N ASP A 133 -4.66 -7.22 0.10
CA ASP A 133 -5.12 -8.60 0.12
C ASP A 133 -4.04 -9.47 0.80
N HIS A 134 -4.44 -10.16 1.88
CA HIS A 134 -3.54 -10.80 2.83
C HIS A 134 -4.12 -12.10 3.37
N ILE A 135 -3.30 -13.13 3.42
CA ILE A 135 -3.60 -14.37 4.14
C ILE A 135 -2.39 -14.80 4.98
N GLU A 136 -2.65 -15.55 6.04
CA GLU A 136 -1.63 -16.19 6.86
C GLU A 136 -1.77 -17.70 6.74
N THR A 137 -0.83 -18.37 6.08
CA THR A 137 -0.94 -19.81 5.85
C THR A 137 0.42 -20.50 5.76
N LYS A 138 0.46 -21.78 6.14
CA LYS A 138 1.55 -22.73 5.85
C LYS A 138 1.18 -23.71 4.73
N ASP A 139 -0.09 -23.71 4.32
CA ASP A 139 -0.57 -24.59 3.26
C ASP A 139 -0.18 -24.05 1.89
N PHE A 140 0.66 -24.81 1.19
CA PHE A 140 1.10 -24.45 -0.15
C PHE A 140 -0.05 -24.37 -1.16
N ALA A 141 -1.05 -25.26 -1.04
CA ALA A 141 -2.20 -25.25 -1.95
C ALA A 141 -3.05 -23.98 -1.77
N GLU A 142 -3.24 -23.54 -0.52
CA GLU A 142 -3.92 -22.28 -0.22
C GLU A 142 -3.13 -21.07 -0.75
N ALA A 143 -1.83 -21.00 -0.48
CA ALA A 143 -0.95 -19.93 -0.99
C ALA A 143 -0.97 -19.89 -2.53
N ASN A 144 -0.95 -21.04 -3.20
CA ASN A 144 -1.00 -21.12 -4.66
C ASN A 144 -2.37 -20.66 -5.22
N ARG A 145 -3.48 -21.01 -4.56
CA ARG A 145 -4.80 -20.47 -4.94
C ARG A 145 -4.85 -18.95 -4.81
N PHE A 146 -4.27 -18.42 -3.74
CA PHE A 146 -4.20 -16.98 -3.50
C PHE A 146 -3.32 -16.27 -4.55
N TYR A 147 -2.17 -16.87 -4.91
CA TYR A 147 -1.31 -16.41 -6.00
C TYR A 147 -2.05 -16.36 -7.34
N LYS A 148 -2.75 -17.43 -7.71
CA LYS A 148 -3.55 -17.48 -8.95
C LYS A 148 -4.64 -16.42 -8.99
N LYS A 149 -5.27 -16.12 -7.84
CA LYS A 149 -6.23 -14.99 -7.74
C LYS A 149 -5.57 -13.63 -8.00
N ALA A 150 -4.34 -13.42 -7.50
CA ALA A 150 -3.61 -12.18 -7.77
C ALA A 150 -3.34 -12.01 -9.27
N LEU A 151 -2.88 -13.06 -9.95
CA LEU A 151 -2.65 -13.04 -11.40
C LEU A 151 -3.95 -12.79 -12.19
N ALA A 152 -5.06 -13.45 -11.82
CA ALA A 152 -6.36 -13.23 -12.42
C ALA A 152 -6.90 -11.79 -12.23
N ALA A 153 -6.46 -11.11 -11.17
CA ALA A 153 -6.74 -9.70 -10.91
C ALA A 153 -5.72 -8.74 -11.55
N ALA A 154 -4.91 -9.23 -12.50
CA ALA A 154 -3.86 -8.47 -13.20
C ALA A 154 -2.81 -7.86 -12.25
N GLN A 155 -2.50 -8.55 -11.14
CA GLN A 155 -1.40 -8.19 -10.26
C GLN A 155 -0.14 -9.00 -10.61
N GLU A 156 1.05 -8.54 -10.16
CA GLU A 156 2.33 -9.18 -10.51
C GLU A 156 2.52 -10.57 -9.87
N GLY A 157 1.76 -10.92 -8.86
CA GLY A 157 1.89 -12.14 -8.08
C GLY A 157 1.70 -11.89 -6.59
N VAL A 158 2.56 -12.47 -5.76
CA VAL A 158 2.49 -12.31 -4.30
C VAL A 158 3.85 -12.00 -3.67
N ILE A 159 3.80 -11.45 -2.45
CA ILE A 159 4.95 -11.27 -1.57
C ILE A 159 4.71 -12.15 -0.34
N VAL A 160 5.65 -13.03 -0.05
CA VAL A 160 5.65 -13.84 1.18
C VAL A 160 6.49 -13.12 2.23
N LYS A 161 5.89 -12.83 3.37
CA LYS A 161 6.49 -12.05 4.46
C LYS A 161 6.64 -12.91 5.72
N ASN A 162 7.77 -12.76 6.41
CA ASN A 162 7.93 -13.34 7.74
C ASN A 162 7.18 -12.48 8.77
N LEU A 163 6.21 -13.09 9.47
CA LEU A 163 5.38 -12.41 10.50
C LEU A 163 6.19 -11.88 11.67
N ASP A 164 7.33 -12.49 11.98
CA ASP A 164 8.18 -12.12 13.10
C ASP A 164 9.26 -11.08 12.72
N ALA A 165 9.35 -10.71 11.43
CA ALA A 165 10.36 -9.79 10.95
C ALA A 165 10.08 -8.34 11.32
N HIS A 166 11.13 -7.62 11.73
CA HIS A 166 11.11 -6.19 11.94
C HIS A 166 11.12 -5.44 10.59
N TYR A 167 10.69 -4.19 10.61
CA TYR A 167 10.82 -3.32 9.45
C TYR A 167 12.29 -2.93 9.24
N GLN A 168 12.78 -3.01 8.00
CA GLN A 168 14.16 -2.63 7.65
C GLN A 168 14.15 -1.58 6.54
N PRO A 169 14.30 -0.29 6.87
CA PRO A 169 14.30 0.78 5.90
C PRO A 169 15.51 0.67 4.94
N GLY A 170 15.25 0.94 3.65
CA GLY A 170 16.30 1.07 2.63
C GLY A 170 17.02 -0.21 2.21
N LYS A 171 16.72 -1.37 2.80
CA LYS A 171 17.39 -2.63 2.48
C LYS A 171 16.50 -3.60 1.71
N ARG A 172 17.12 -4.41 0.84
CA ARG A 172 16.52 -5.66 0.35
C ARG A 172 16.78 -6.72 1.41
N VAL A 173 15.73 -7.17 2.07
CA VAL A 173 15.84 -8.17 3.14
C VAL A 173 15.26 -9.49 2.69
N GLY A 174 15.88 -10.60 3.09
CA GLY A 174 15.43 -11.96 2.81
C GLY A 174 14.11 -12.36 3.49
N TYR A 175 13.50 -11.46 4.28
CA TYR A 175 12.23 -11.69 4.96
C TYR A 175 10.99 -11.47 4.09
N TRP A 176 11.18 -10.90 2.86
CA TRP A 176 10.14 -10.67 1.87
C TRP A 176 10.54 -11.33 0.57
N LEU A 177 9.89 -12.44 0.27
CA LEU A 177 10.11 -13.18 -0.97
C LEU A 177 9.03 -12.82 -1.98
N LYS A 178 9.46 -12.36 -3.15
CA LYS A 178 8.57 -12.02 -4.26
C LYS A 178 8.38 -13.25 -5.14
N VAL A 179 7.14 -13.66 -5.34
CA VAL A 179 6.76 -14.72 -6.26
C VAL A 179 5.92 -14.10 -7.36
N LYS A 180 6.42 -14.14 -8.58
CA LYS A 180 5.75 -13.60 -9.76
C LYS A 180 5.94 -14.55 -10.95
N GLU A 181 5.09 -14.40 -11.95
CA GLU A 181 5.23 -15.10 -13.22
C GLU A 181 6.52 -14.62 -13.94
N ILE A 182 7.23 -15.56 -14.59
CA ILE A 182 8.48 -15.30 -15.34
C ILE A 182 8.11 -14.88 -16.75
#